data_975124479b26b4aee1974ebe832a99d4
#
_entry.id   975124479b26b4aee1974ebe832a99d4
#
_cell.length_a   1.000
_cell.length_b   1.000
_cell.length_c   1.000
_cell.angle_alpha   90.00
_cell.angle_beta   90.00
_cell.angle_gamma   90.00
#
_symmetry.space_group_name_H-M   'P 1'
#
loop_
_entity.id
_entity.type
_entity.pdbx_description
1 polymer ?
#
loop_
_entity_poly.entity_id
_entity_poly.type
_entity_poly.pdbx_seq_one_letter_code
_entity_poly.pdbx_strand_id
1 'polypeptide(L)'
;MTQIINKDEVQETSSKKLTIKTANSIDQAQFELRKITERTSGTVQDEAIKVVDDILKNVRERGDEALTEYTSRFDGFLTEKFQVSSDLILKAWEETPRELQDSLLLAKKRIEKFHSLQVPKNITYTGPNGETLGRRWSPVEKAGIYVPGGRAAYPSTVLMNAIPAYVAGVDQIIMVSPANSQGEINQTVLAAAHITGINKIFRLGGAQAICALASGTESIPKVDVITGPGNIYVTLAKKKVYGKVGIDSLAGPSEILIIADQSAKLEHVASDMLAQSEHDPLASAILITTNTKLAEKLPAEINRQLINHPRLKICQESISNWGLIVLCDDLETCAQLSDTFAPEHLELLVEDPKKLSESINNAGAIFMGPWSPEAIGDYLGGPNHTLPTSGTARFAGALGVETFMKNTSLIDFSKEAFNENKNAVVQLANSEGLHSHAESIRIRDSKSF
;
A
#
# COMPACT_ATOMS: atom_id res chain seq x y z
N MET A 1 -2.97 -30.51 -26.62
CA MET A 1 -3.51 -31.64 -25.85
C MET A 1 -4.41 -31.11 -24.75
N THR A 2 -5.70 -31.22 -24.96
CA THR A 2 -6.75 -30.76 -24.05
C THR A 2 -6.76 -31.70 -22.83
N GLN A 3 -6.32 -31.24 -21.68
CA GLN A 3 -6.49 -32.00 -20.44
C GLN A 3 -7.98 -32.01 -20.08
N ILE A 4 -8.55 -33.17 -20.11
CA ILE A 4 -9.91 -33.46 -19.61
C ILE A 4 -9.82 -33.29 -18.07
N ILE A 5 -10.40 -32.22 -17.57
CA ILE A 5 -10.56 -32.00 -16.11
C ILE A 5 -11.54 -33.10 -15.64
N ASN A 6 -11.07 -33.93 -14.75
CA ASN A 6 -11.80 -35.06 -14.20
C ASN A 6 -12.98 -34.52 -13.35
N LYS A 7 -14.22 -34.86 -13.74
CA LYS A 7 -15.43 -34.40 -13.06
C LYS A 7 -15.51 -34.86 -11.57
N ASP A 8 -14.76 -35.86 -11.21
CA ASP A 8 -14.73 -36.41 -9.86
C ASP A 8 -13.92 -35.54 -8.88
N GLU A 9 -12.89 -34.80 -9.34
CA GLU A 9 -12.17 -33.82 -8.50
C GLU A 9 -12.99 -32.57 -8.15
N VAL A 10 -13.98 -32.24 -8.97
CA VAL A 10 -14.90 -31.09 -8.72
C VAL A 10 -15.95 -31.43 -7.67
N GLN A 11 -16.31 -32.74 -7.50
CA GLN A 11 -17.31 -33.16 -6.51
C GLN A 11 -16.72 -33.37 -5.11
N GLU A 12 -15.46 -33.75 -4.96
CA GLU A 12 -14.85 -33.94 -3.63
C GLU A 12 -14.54 -32.63 -2.89
N THR A 13 -14.31 -31.52 -3.60
CA THR A 13 -14.08 -30.20 -2.98
C THR A 13 -15.36 -29.50 -2.52
N SER A 14 -16.54 -29.96 -2.94
CA SER A 14 -17.85 -29.41 -2.59
C SER A 14 -18.37 -29.85 -1.21
N SER A 15 -17.73 -30.80 -0.51
CA SER A 15 -18.30 -31.42 0.69
C SER A 15 -17.70 -30.95 2.02
N LYS A 16 -16.58 -30.24 2.07
CA LYS A 16 -16.06 -29.69 3.33
C LYS A 16 -16.73 -28.35 3.62
N LYS A 17 -17.63 -28.31 4.59
CA LYS A 17 -18.11 -27.05 5.16
C LYS A 17 -16.93 -26.25 5.69
N LEU A 18 -16.84 -25.01 5.26
CA LEU A 18 -15.88 -24.04 5.76
C LEU A 18 -16.11 -23.84 7.27
N THR A 19 -15.05 -23.89 8.04
CA THR A 19 -15.05 -23.57 9.47
C THR A 19 -14.23 -22.32 9.70
N ILE A 20 -14.75 -21.42 10.52
CA ILE A 20 -14.06 -20.18 10.93
C ILE A 20 -13.74 -20.32 12.42
N LYS A 21 -12.55 -19.93 12.82
CA LYS A 21 -12.17 -19.91 14.23
C LYS A 21 -13.01 -18.91 15.00
N THR A 22 -13.36 -19.27 16.24
CA THR A 22 -14.08 -18.38 17.15
C THR A 22 -13.28 -18.24 18.44
N ALA A 23 -13.06 -17.01 18.89
CA ALA A 23 -12.47 -16.67 20.16
C ALA A 23 -13.56 -16.19 21.12
N ASN A 24 -13.65 -16.85 22.30
CA ASN A 24 -14.67 -16.60 23.31
C ASN A 24 -14.09 -15.90 24.55
N SER A 25 -12.84 -15.48 24.52
CA SER A 25 -12.19 -14.67 25.56
C SER A 25 -11.25 -13.65 24.95
N ILE A 26 -10.97 -12.57 25.65
CA ILE A 26 -10.07 -11.52 25.24
C ILE A 26 -8.65 -12.07 25.01
N ASP A 27 -8.14 -12.91 25.92
CA ASP A 27 -6.80 -13.51 25.81
C ASP A 27 -6.68 -14.38 24.55
N GLN A 28 -7.71 -15.19 24.27
CA GLN A 28 -7.75 -16.00 23.05
C GLN A 28 -7.80 -15.13 21.80
N ALA A 29 -8.62 -14.07 21.82
CA ALA A 29 -8.72 -13.11 20.71
C ALA A 29 -7.34 -12.43 20.44
N GLN A 30 -6.67 -11.93 21.46
CA GLN A 30 -5.35 -11.31 21.34
C GLN A 30 -4.31 -12.29 20.80
N PHE A 31 -4.33 -13.54 21.25
CA PHE A 31 -3.42 -14.59 20.76
C PHE A 31 -3.64 -14.86 19.24
N GLU A 32 -4.90 -15.07 18.81
CA GLU A 32 -5.20 -15.34 17.39
C GLU A 32 -4.94 -14.10 16.52
N LEU A 33 -5.27 -12.90 16.97
CA LEU A 33 -4.98 -11.65 16.27
C LEU A 33 -3.47 -11.47 16.05
N ARG A 34 -2.64 -11.74 17.08
CA ARG A 34 -1.17 -11.69 16.94
C ARG A 34 -0.67 -12.71 15.90
N LYS A 35 -1.19 -13.94 15.95
CA LYS A 35 -0.85 -14.99 15.00
C LYS A 35 -1.19 -14.59 13.55
N ILE A 36 -2.32 -13.92 13.34
CA ILE A 36 -2.72 -13.40 12.02
C ILE A 36 -1.76 -12.28 11.58
N THR A 37 -1.41 -11.36 12.45
CA THR A 37 -0.44 -10.29 12.16
C THR A 37 0.92 -10.85 11.74
N GLU A 38 1.38 -11.94 12.38
CA GLU A 38 2.68 -12.56 12.16
C GLU A 38 2.68 -13.65 11.06
N ARG A 39 1.57 -13.86 10.33
CA ARG A 39 1.38 -14.99 9.40
C ARG A 39 2.38 -15.09 8.25
N THR A 40 3.07 -13.99 7.96
CA THR A 40 4.11 -13.96 6.92
C THR A 40 5.54 -14.03 7.45
N SER A 41 5.71 -14.22 8.77
CA SER A 41 7.02 -14.36 9.42
C SER A 41 7.50 -15.82 9.44
N GLY A 42 8.80 -16.02 9.65
CA GLY A 42 9.41 -17.35 9.81
C GLY A 42 10.17 -17.86 8.59
N THR A 43 10.34 -19.18 8.47
CA THR A 43 11.22 -19.88 7.51
C THR A 43 10.98 -19.50 6.05
N VAL A 44 9.72 -19.31 5.65
CA VAL A 44 9.36 -18.91 4.28
C VAL A 44 9.92 -17.51 3.95
N GLN A 45 9.88 -16.60 4.93
CA GLN A 45 10.47 -15.27 4.77
C GLN A 45 12.00 -15.32 4.66
N ASP A 46 12.66 -16.18 5.43
CA ASP A 46 14.13 -16.35 5.41
C ASP A 46 14.64 -16.88 4.06
N GLU A 47 13.91 -17.80 3.46
CA GLU A 47 14.22 -18.31 2.11
C GLU A 47 14.01 -17.22 1.05
N ALA A 48 12.90 -16.50 1.12
CA ALA A 48 12.62 -15.40 0.20
C ALA A 48 13.67 -14.28 0.29
N ILE A 49 14.19 -13.97 1.49
CA ILE A 49 15.27 -13.00 1.69
C ILE A 49 16.51 -13.38 0.89
N LYS A 50 16.94 -14.65 0.93
CA LYS A 50 18.12 -15.13 0.19
C LYS A 50 17.94 -14.97 -1.31
N VAL A 51 16.76 -15.33 -1.81
CA VAL A 51 16.42 -15.17 -3.23
C VAL A 51 16.45 -13.70 -3.64
N VAL A 52 15.87 -12.81 -2.84
CA VAL A 52 15.86 -11.37 -3.10
C VAL A 52 17.27 -10.80 -3.08
N ASP A 53 18.12 -11.17 -2.10
CA ASP A 53 19.50 -10.71 -2.03
C ASP A 53 20.30 -11.07 -3.27
N ASP A 54 20.13 -12.30 -3.78
CA ASP A 54 20.77 -12.77 -5.01
C ASP A 54 20.27 -11.96 -6.23
N ILE A 55 18.96 -11.79 -6.37
CA ILE A 55 18.38 -10.98 -7.46
C ILE A 55 18.92 -9.55 -7.44
N LEU A 56 18.92 -8.90 -6.28
CA LEU A 56 19.38 -7.53 -6.13
C LEU A 56 20.86 -7.37 -6.47
N LYS A 57 21.68 -8.35 -6.10
CA LYS A 57 23.10 -8.38 -6.44
C LYS A 57 23.28 -8.50 -7.96
N ASN A 58 22.65 -9.49 -8.58
CA ASN A 58 22.79 -9.74 -10.03
C ASN A 58 22.32 -8.54 -10.87
N VAL A 59 21.17 -7.93 -10.52
CA VAL A 59 20.67 -6.75 -11.27
C VAL A 59 21.63 -5.56 -11.14
N ARG A 60 22.26 -5.35 -9.98
CA ARG A 60 23.25 -4.28 -9.81
C ARG A 60 24.54 -4.51 -10.60
N GLU A 61 24.96 -5.76 -10.72
CA GLU A 61 26.23 -6.12 -11.39
C GLU A 61 26.08 -6.29 -12.90
N ARG A 62 24.91 -6.74 -13.39
CA ARG A 62 24.69 -7.16 -14.78
C ARG A 62 23.60 -6.32 -15.51
N GLY A 63 22.92 -5.39 -14.83
CA GLY A 63 21.94 -4.52 -15.46
C GLY A 63 20.84 -5.26 -16.23
N ASP A 64 20.61 -4.84 -17.47
CA ASP A 64 19.56 -5.38 -18.34
C ASP A 64 19.74 -6.86 -18.69
N GLU A 65 20.97 -7.38 -18.68
CA GLU A 65 21.21 -8.81 -18.87
C GLU A 65 20.53 -9.64 -17.78
N ALA A 66 20.69 -9.26 -16.51
CA ALA A 66 20.02 -9.91 -15.40
C ALA A 66 18.49 -9.75 -15.47
N LEU A 67 17.99 -8.58 -15.90
CA LEU A 67 16.55 -8.36 -16.09
C LEU A 67 15.98 -9.31 -17.14
N THR A 68 16.68 -9.51 -18.26
CA THR A 68 16.30 -10.44 -19.33
C THR A 68 16.21 -11.88 -18.82
N GLU A 69 17.23 -12.31 -18.06
CA GLU A 69 17.26 -13.64 -17.46
C GLU A 69 16.09 -13.87 -16.48
N TYR A 70 15.89 -12.94 -15.54
CA TYR A 70 14.82 -13.08 -14.54
C TYR A 70 13.42 -12.95 -15.14
N THR A 71 13.22 -12.08 -16.13
CA THR A 71 11.95 -11.96 -16.84
C THR A 71 11.61 -13.25 -17.59
N SER A 72 12.60 -13.83 -18.30
CA SER A 72 12.42 -15.14 -18.94
C SER A 72 12.07 -16.23 -17.94
N ARG A 73 12.74 -16.26 -16.79
CA ARG A 73 12.57 -17.29 -15.76
C ARG A 73 11.24 -17.19 -15.01
N PHE A 74 10.79 -15.97 -14.67
CA PHE A 74 9.65 -15.76 -13.78
C PHE A 74 8.36 -15.38 -14.51
N ASP A 75 8.48 -14.60 -15.59
CA ASP A 75 7.32 -14.13 -16.37
C ASP A 75 7.11 -14.98 -17.64
N GLY A 76 8.08 -15.83 -17.98
CA GLY A 76 7.95 -16.83 -19.05
C GLY A 76 8.07 -16.25 -20.46
N PHE A 77 8.58 -15.04 -20.64
CA PHE A 77 8.87 -14.49 -21.96
C PHE A 77 10.27 -13.90 -22.04
N LEU A 78 10.88 -13.98 -23.22
CA LEU A 78 12.21 -13.44 -23.49
C LEU A 78 12.08 -12.08 -24.19
N THR A 79 12.71 -11.05 -23.66
CA THR A 79 12.76 -9.73 -24.29
C THR A 79 14.03 -8.96 -23.89
N GLU A 80 14.55 -8.20 -24.82
CA GLU A 80 15.54 -7.14 -24.59
C GLU A 80 14.90 -5.74 -24.64
N LYS A 81 13.60 -5.67 -25.00
CA LYS A 81 12.82 -4.42 -25.10
C LYS A 81 11.75 -4.39 -24.01
N PHE A 82 12.11 -3.92 -22.84
CA PHE A 82 11.20 -3.86 -21.70
C PHE A 82 10.10 -2.80 -21.86
N GLN A 83 10.38 -1.69 -22.55
CA GLN A 83 9.44 -0.58 -22.67
C GLN A 83 8.26 -0.92 -23.57
N VAL A 84 7.04 -0.56 -23.13
CA VAL A 84 5.81 -0.60 -23.89
C VAL A 84 5.76 0.63 -24.79
N SER A 85 5.38 0.46 -26.07
CA SER A 85 5.25 1.59 -26.99
C SER A 85 4.02 2.45 -26.66
N SER A 86 4.10 3.74 -26.96
CA SER A 86 2.97 4.67 -26.79
C SER A 86 1.73 4.26 -27.57
N ASP A 87 1.92 3.64 -28.74
CA ASP A 87 0.83 3.16 -29.58
C ASP A 87 0.04 2.04 -28.91
N LEU A 88 0.73 1.11 -28.21
CA LEU A 88 0.07 0.05 -27.45
C LEU A 88 -0.72 0.62 -26.25
N ILE A 89 -0.18 1.65 -25.59
CA ILE A 89 -0.88 2.32 -24.49
C ILE A 89 -2.15 3.01 -24.99
N LEU A 90 -2.07 3.74 -26.11
CA LEU A 90 -3.21 4.40 -26.73
C LEU A 90 -4.25 3.38 -27.22
N LYS A 91 -3.80 2.34 -27.94
CA LYS A 91 -4.67 1.28 -28.42
C LYS A 91 -5.44 0.59 -27.28
N ALA A 92 -4.77 0.33 -26.16
CA ALA A 92 -5.42 -0.27 -25.00
C ALA A 92 -6.58 0.59 -24.46
N TRP A 93 -6.44 1.92 -24.49
CA TRP A 93 -7.52 2.84 -24.14
C TRP A 93 -8.64 2.83 -25.18
N GLU A 94 -8.32 2.93 -26.46
CA GLU A 94 -9.30 2.97 -27.53
C GLU A 94 -10.16 1.70 -27.61
N GLU A 95 -9.56 0.53 -27.33
CA GLU A 95 -10.25 -0.76 -27.31
C GLU A 95 -10.97 -1.05 -25.99
N THR A 96 -10.82 -0.21 -24.95
CA THR A 96 -11.54 -0.38 -23.68
C THR A 96 -13.02 -0.07 -23.85
N PRO A 97 -13.94 -0.93 -23.38
CA PRO A 97 -15.39 -0.67 -23.47
C PRO A 97 -15.77 0.67 -22.85
N ARG A 98 -16.70 1.38 -23.46
CA ARG A 98 -17.11 2.74 -23.06
C ARG A 98 -17.53 2.84 -21.60
N GLU A 99 -18.28 1.86 -21.09
CA GLU A 99 -18.73 1.82 -19.71
C GLU A 99 -17.57 1.75 -18.73
N LEU A 100 -16.51 1.00 -19.08
CA LEU A 100 -15.30 0.91 -18.26
C LEU A 100 -14.46 2.18 -18.38
N GLN A 101 -14.39 2.79 -19.56
CA GLN A 101 -13.74 4.10 -19.73
C GLN A 101 -14.39 5.15 -18.81
N ASP A 102 -15.72 5.24 -18.81
CA ASP A 102 -16.46 6.19 -17.99
C ASP A 102 -16.24 5.92 -16.49
N SER A 103 -16.17 4.65 -16.06
CA SER A 103 -15.88 4.24 -14.70
C SER A 103 -14.45 4.63 -14.26
N LEU A 104 -13.45 4.38 -15.11
CA LEU A 104 -12.05 4.77 -14.86
C LEU A 104 -11.88 6.29 -14.77
N LEU A 105 -12.56 7.06 -15.64
CA LEU A 105 -12.54 8.52 -15.60
C LEU A 105 -13.22 9.07 -14.35
N LEU A 106 -14.32 8.44 -13.90
CA LEU A 106 -14.98 8.81 -12.65
C LEU A 106 -14.06 8.55 -11.46
N ALA A 107 -13.42 7.37 -11.41
CA ALA A 107 -12.46 7.02 -10.36
C ALA A 107 -11.30 8.03 -10.32
N LYS A 108 -10.66 8.29 -11.47
CA LYS A 108 -9.60 9.31 -11.59
C LYS A 108 -10.03 10.65 -10.99
N LYS A 109 -11.19 11.16 -11.41
CA LYS A 109 -11.70 12.46 -10.94
C LYS A 109 -11.89 12.51 -9.43
N ARG A 110 -12.40 11.43 -8.82
CA ARG A 110 -12.64 11.36 -7.37
C ARG A 110 -11.32 11.28 -6.59
N ILE A 111 -10.39 10.44 -7.03
CA ILE A 111 -9.07 10.26 -6.43
C ILE A 111 -8.28 11.58 -6.53
N GLU A 112 -8.26 12.22 -7.71
CA GLU A 112 -7.58 13.49 -7.93
C GLU A 112 -8.15 14.61 -7.02
N LYS A 113 -9.48 14.71 -6.93
CA LYS A 113 -10.14 15.69 -6.06
C LYS A 113 -9.73 15.50 -4.59
N PHE A 114 -9.71 14.26 -4.10
CA PHE A 114 -9.35 14.00 -2.71
C PHE A 114 -7.87 14.31 -2.46
N HIS A 115 -6.97 13.80 -3.30
CA HIS A 115 -5.54 14.01 -3.12
C HIS A 115 -5.10 15.46 -3.30
N SER A 116 -5.82 16.26 -4.10
CA SER A 116 -5.57 17.70 -4.20
C SER A 116 -5.74 18.45 -2.87
N LEU A 117 -6.50 17.91 -1.92
CA LEU A 117 -6.65 18.47 -0.57
C LEU A 117 -5.45 18.17 0.34
N GLN A 118 -4.60 17.18 -0.03
CA GLN A 118 -3.46 16.74 0.77
C GLN A 118 -2.18 17.52 0.47
N VAL A 119 -2.14 18.36 -0.56
CA VAL A 119 -0.93 19.11 -0.92
C VAL A 119 -0.49 19.97 0.25
N PRO A 120 0.70 19.72 0.84
CA PRO A 120 1.13 20.43 2.03
C PRO A 120 1.52 21.88 1.70
N LYS A 121 1.22 22.77 2.63
CA LYS A 121 1.54 24.19 2.49
C LYS A 121 2.96 24.48 2.99
N ASN A 122 3.64 25.40 2.31
CA ASN A 122 4.86 26.00 2.83
C ASN A 122 4.55 26.82 4.08
N ILE A 123 5.48 26.78 5.05
CA ILE A 123 5.39 27.54 6.28
C ILE A 123 6.51 28.55 6.31
N THR A 124 6.21 29.80 6.69
CA THR A 124 7.20 30.85 6.94
C THR A 124 6.82 31.55 8.23
N TYR A 125 7.80 31.75 9.11
CA TYR A 125 7.70 32.49 10.35
C TYR A 125 8.80 33.55 10.38
N THR A 126 8.46 34.77 10.69
CA THR A 126 9.43 35.86 10.91
C THR A 126 9.41 36.23 12.39
N GLY A 127 10.54 36.07 13.04
CA GLY A 127 10.72 36.41 14.43
C GLY A 127 10.94 37.91 14.66
N PRO A 128 10.96 38.34 15.93
CA PRO A 128 10.98 39.76 16.32
C PRO A 128 12.23 40.49 15.87
N ASN A 129 13.35 39.77 15.68
CA ASN A 129 14.65 40.37 15.31
C ASN A 129 14.98 40.19 13.81
N GLY A 130 13.97 39.81 13.00
CA GLY A 130 14.09 39.70 11.56
C GLY A 130 14.61 38.33 11.07
N GLU A 131 14.78 37.34 11.97
CA GLU A 131 15.02 35.98 11.53
C GLU A 131 13.80 35.41 10.80
N THR A 132 14.02 34.77 9.67
CA THR A 132 12.99 34.07 8.91
C THR A 132 13.26 32.58 8.88
N LEU A 133 12.32 31.82 9.43
CA LEU A 133 12.34 30.36 9.50
C LEU A 133 11.24 29.79 8.62
N GLY A 134 11.52 28.76 7.89
CA GLY A 134 10.53 28.21 6.99
C GLY A 134 10.68 26.72 6.73
N ARG A 135 9.63 26.14 6.16
CA ARG A 135 9.63 24.83 5.58
C ARG A 135 9.04 24.91 4.18
N ARG A 136 9.81 24.51 3.19
CA ARG A 136 9.39 24.47 1.80
C ARG A 136 9.24 23.03 1.36
N TRP A 137 8.08 22.71 0.80
CA TRP A 137 7.80 21.43 0.16
C TRP A 137 8.14 21.48 -1.33
N SER A 138 8.65 20.38 -1.85
CA SER A 138 8.92 20.17 -3.27
C SER A 138 8.73 18.72 -3.64
N PRO A 139 8.25 18.40 -4.86
CA PRO A 139 8.14 17.02 -5.30
C PRO A 139 9.52 16.36 -5.42
N VAL A 140 9.54 15.02 -5.43
CA VAL A 140 10.64 14.24 -5.95
C VAL A 140 10.68 14.40 -7.48
N GLU A 141 11.83 14.15 -8.12
CA GLU A 141 11.93 14.26 -9.57
C GLU A 141 11.29 13.09 -10.29
N LYS A 142 11.52 11.87 -9.78
CA LYS A 142 11.07 10.64 -10.42
C LYS A 142 10.42 9.70 -9.42
N ALA A 143 9.23 9.18 -9.77
CA ALA A 143 8.54 8.16 -9.01
C ALA A 143 8.44 6.86 -9.81
N GLY A 144 8.74 5.74 -9.17
CA GLY A 144 8.52 4.40 -9.70
C GLY A 144 7.24 3.81 -9.13
N ILE A 145 6.36 3.32 -9.99
CA ILE A 145 5.12 2.67 -9.60
C ILE A 145 5.19 1.19 -9.95
N TYR A 146 5.06 0.33 -8.96
CA TYR A 146 4.92 -1.11 -9.16
C TYR A 146 3.44 -1.47 -9.22
N VAL A 147 3.00 -2.01 -10.35
CA VAL A 147 1.62 -2.50 -10.53
C VAL A 147 1.65 -4.02 -10.62
N PRO A 148 1.03 -4.74 -9.69
CA PRO A 148 1.00 -6.19 -9.72
C PRO A 148 0.33 -6.72 -10.99
N GLY A 149 0.74 -7.91 -11.41
CA GLY A 149 0.12 -8.68 -12.48
C GLY A 149 -0.10 -10.12 -12.03
N GLY A 150 -0.54 -10.97 -12.95
CA GLY A 150 -0.73 -12.40 -12.73
C GLY A 150 -2.19 -12.79 -12.53
N ARG A 151 -2.65 -13.05 -11.29
CA ARG A 151 -3.99 -13.61 -11.02
C ARG A 151 -5.15 -12.64 -11.27
N ALA A 152 -4.91 -11.34 -11.17
CA ALA A 152 -5.89 -10.28 -11.43
C ALA A 152 -5.21 -9.08 -12.10
N ALA A 153 -6.01 -8.25 -12.78
CA ALA A 153 -5.60 -6.95 -13.27
C ALA A 153 -5.95 -5.89 -12.23
N TYR A 154 -5.05 -4.94 -12.02
CA TYR A 154 -5.22 -3.89 -11.01
C TYR A 154 -5.13 -2.47 -11.62
N PRO A 155 -6.09 -2.07 -12.49
CA PRO A 155 -6.14 -0.70 -13.00
C PRO A 155 -6.32 0.33 -11.88
N SER A 156 -7.01 -0.02 -10.79
CA SER A 156 -7.13 0.82 -9.60
C SER A 156 -5.78 1.14 -8.96
N THR A 157 -4.86 0.18 -8.88
CA THR A 157 -3.50 0.42 -8.36
C THR A 157 -2.74 1.44 -9.22
N VAL A 158 -2.96 1.46 -10.55
CA VAL A 158 -2.37 2.50 -11.40
C VAL A 158 -2.89 3.87 -10.98
N LEU A 159 -4.22 4.04 -10.87
CA LEU A 159 -4.84 5.31 -10.48
C LEU A 159 -4.37 5.76 -9.09
N MET A 160 -4.42 4.86 -8.11
CA MET A 160 -4.11 5.14 -6.70
C MET A 160 -2.64 5.50 -6.46
N ASN A 161 -1.71 5.06 -7.32
CA ASN A 161 -0.30 5.41 -7.22
C ASN A 161 0.06 6.61 -8.11
N ALA A 162 -0.45 6.67 -9.34
CA ALA A 162 -0.09 7.71 -10.29
C ALA A 162 -0.71 9.07 -9.95
N ILE A 163 -1.97 9.09 -9.52
CA ILE A 163 -2.67 10.36 -9.29
C ILE A 163 -2.06 11.18 -8.15
N PRO A 164 -1.76 10.62 -6.95
CA PRO A 164 -1.08 11.40 -5.92
C PRO A 164 0.33 11.84 -6.32
N ALA A 165 1.07 11.05 -7.12
CA ALA A 165 2.36 11.47 -7.68
C ALA A 165 2.19 12.65 -8.65
N TYR A 166 1.19 12.60 -9.52
CA TYR A 166 0.85 13.72 -10.42
C TYR A 166 0.44 14.97 -9.65
N VAL A 167 -0.44 14.84 -8.65
CA VAL A 167 -0.90 15.94 -7.78
C VAL A 167 0.26 16.56 -6.99
N ALA A 168 1.23 15.75 -6.57
CA ALA A 168 2.46 16.24 -5.94
C ALA A 168 3.34 17.08 -6.88
N GLY A 169 3.17 16.95 -8.21
CA GLY A 169 3.97 17.61 -9.22
C GLY A 169 5.24 16.85 -9.60
N VAL A 170 5.24 15.52 -9.50
CA VAL A 170 6.37 14.67 -9.95
C VAL A 170 6.51 14.78 -11.46
N ASP A 171 7.74 15.07 -11.91
CA ASP A 171 8.03 15.29 -13.33
C ASP A 171 7.96 14.01 -14.16
N GLN A 172 8.49 12.89 -13.64
CA GLN A 172 8.54 11.62 -14.34
C GLN A 172 7.96 10.48 -13.48
N ILE A 173 6.92 9.85 -14.01
CA ILE A 173 6.33 8.65 -13.42
C ILE A 173 6.72 7.45 -14.29
N ILE A 174 7.40 6.48 -13.70
CA ILE A 174 7.86 5.26 -14.34
C ILE A 174 7.08 4.09 -13.77
N MET A 175 6.34 3.38 -14.62
CA MET A 175 5.55 2.21 -14.22
C MET A 175 6.26 0.93 -14.61
N VAL A 176 6.31 -0.03 -13.70
CA VAL A 176 6.70 -1.41 -13.97
C VAL A 176 5.53 -2.34 -13.66
N SER A 177 5.31 -3.32 -14.51
CA SER A 177 4.29 -4.35 -14.31
C SER A 177 4.73 -5.64 -15.00
N PRO A 178 4.57 -6.82 -14.38
CA PRO A 178 4.87 -8.08 -15.03
C PRO A 178 3.96 -8.27 -16.25
N ALA A 179 4.50 -8.86 -17.30
CA ALA A 179 3.77 -9.25 -18.50
C ALA A 179 3.38 -10.74 -18.43
N ASN A 180 2.45 -11.14 -19.28
CA ASN A 180 2.13 -12.55 -19.49
C ASN A 180 3.21 -13.25 -20.35
N SER A 181 3.07 -14.55 -20.59
CA SER A 181 4.03 -15.34 -21.39
C SER A 181 4.11 -14.91 -22.88
N GLN A 182 3.19 -14.08 -23.34
CA GLN A 182 3.23 -13.43 -24.65
C GLN A 182 3.91 -12.05 -24.63
N GLY A 183 4.38 -11.62 -23.45
CA GLY A 183 5.00 -10.30 -23.27
C GLY A 183 3.99 -9.14 -23.21
N GLU A 184 2.73 -9.41 -22.88
CA GLU A 184 1.68 -8.41 -22.85
C GLU A 184 1.33 -8.01 -21.41
N ILE A 185 1.25 -6.71 -21.12
CA ILE A 185 0.63 -6.18 -19.91
C ILE A 185 -0.89 -6.15 -20.13
N ASN A 186 -1.64 -6.40 -19.06
CA ASN A 186 -3.09 -6.38 -19.13
C ASN A 186 -3.63 -5.06 -19.72
N GLN A 187 -4.58 -5.18 -20.66
CA GLN A 187 -5.15 -4.05 -21.39
C GLN A 187 -5.74 -2.98 -20.49
N THR A 188 -6.49 -3.37 -19.42
CA THR A 188 -7.11 -2.38 -18.51
C THR A 188 -6.08 -1.64 -17.65
N VAL A 189 -4.94 -2.26 -17.35
CA VAL A 189 -3.79 -1.61 -16.69
C VAL A 189 -3.17 -0.55 -17.60
N LEU A 190 -2.99 -0.86 -18.89
CA LEU A 190 -2.48 0.11 -19.88
C LEU A 190 -3.49 1.24 -20.12
N ALA A 191 -4.79 0.94 -20.15
CA ALA A 191 -5.84 1.95 -20.27
C ALA A 191 -5.84 2.93 -19.08
N ALA A 192 -5.69 2.41 -17.85
CA ALA A 192 -5.55 3.25 -16.66
C ALA A 192 -4.27 4.11 -16.70
N ALA A 193 -3.16 3.54 -17.19
CA ALA A 193 -1.92 4.28 -17.39
C ALA A 193 -2.07 5.41 -18.44
N HIS A 194 -2.80 5.16 -19.53
CA HIS A 194 -3.11 6.17 -20.53
C HIS A 194 -3.79 7.39 -19.93
N ILE A 195 -4.89 7.19 -19.20
CA ILE A 195 -5.65 8.32 -18.64
C ILE A 195 -4.93 9.06 -17.52
N THR A 196 -3.93 8.46 -16.90
CA THR A 196 -3.05 9.11 -15.90
C THR A 196 -1.84 9.79 -16.54
N GLY A 197 -1.64 9.67 -17.86
CA GLY A 197 -0.53 10.29 -18.57
C GLY A 197 0.81 9.57 -18.44
N ILE A 198 0.84 8.34 -17.89
CA ILE A 198 2.07 7.55 -17.81
C ILE A 198 2.45 7.04 -19.20
N ASN A 199 3.64 7.40 -19.66
CA ASN A 199 4.19 7.00 -20.97
C ASN A 199 5.48 6.17 -20.87
N LYS A 200 6.05 6.04 -19.67
CA LYS A 200 7.21 5.19 -19.38
C LYS A 200 6.75 3.95 -18.64
N ILE A 201 6.38 2.91 -19.38
CA ILE A 201 5.87 1.65 -18.88
C ILE A 201 6.81 0.53 -19.29
N PHE A 202 7.20 -0.34 -18.34
CA PHE A 202 8.15 -1.42 -18.58
C PHE A 202 7.56 -2.78 -18.14
N ARG A 203 7.79 -3.81 -18.96
CA ARG A 203 7.38 -5.20 -18.74
C ARG A 203 8.34 -5.87 -17.78
N LEU A 204 8.22 -5.54 -16.49
CA LEU A 204 9.06 -6.06 -15.44
C LEU A 204 8.25 -6.33 -14.19
N GLY A 205 8.39 -7.51 -13.60
CA GLY A 205 7.79 -7.91 -12.33
C GLY A 205 8.83 -8.18 -11.25
N GLY A 206 8.37 -8.60 -10.08
CA GLY A 206 9.18 -9.15 -9.00
C GLY A 206 10.24 -8.22 -8.39
N ALA A 207 11.16 -8.83 -7.65
CA ALA A 207 12.25 -8.14 -6.96
C ALA A 207 13.23 -7.45 -7.93
N GLN A 208 13.42 -8.01 -9.15
CA GLN A 208 14.28 -7.43 -10.17
C GLN A 208 13.77 -6.08 -10.65
N ALA A 209 12.45 -5.89 -10.77
CA ALA A 209 11.85 -4.62 -11.12
C ALA A 209 12.10 -3.54 -10.06
N ILE A 210 11.96 -3.90 -8.78
CA ILE A 210 12.25 -2.98 -7.66
C ILE A 210 13.73 -2.60 -7.64
N CYS A 211 14.65 -3.56 -7.89
CA CYS A 211 16.07 -3.28 -7.95
C CYS A 211 16.41 -2.34 -9.12
N ALA A 212 15.83 -2.57 -10.29
CA ALA A 212 16.03 -1.74 -11.48
C ALA A 212 15.56 -0.30 -11.23
N LEU A 213 14.38 -0.09 -10.66
CA LEU A 213 13.90 1.24 -10.28
C LEU A 213 14.80 1.92 -9.26
N ALA A 214 15.32 1.18 -8.26
CA ALA A 214 16.15 1.73 -7.20
C ALA A 214 17.58 2.09 -7.63
N SER A 215 18.15 1.34 -8.57
CA SER A 215 19.55 1.46 -8.98
C SER A 215 19.73 2.13 -10.34
N GLY A 216 18.73 2.03 -11.21
CA GLY A 216 18.84 2.27 -12.64
C GLY A 216 19.52 1.09 -13.34
N THR A 217 19.21 0.90 -14.62
CA THR A 217 19.91 0.02 -15.56
C THR A 217 20.03 0.74 -16.91
N GLU A 218 20.51 0.06 -17.93
CA GLU A 218 20.61 0.66 -19.27
C GLU A 218 19.25 1.11 -19.83
N SER A 219 18.21 0.29 -19.58
CA SER A 219 16.84 0.58 -20.06
C SER A 219 15.96 1.25 -19.02
N ILE A 220 16.17 1.00 -17.73
CA ILE A 220 15.26 1.43 -16.65
C ILE A 220 15.84 2.64 -15.92
N PRO A 221 15.17 3.81 -15.97
CA PRO A 221 15.61 4.97 -15.22
C PRO A 221 15.55 4.74 -13.70
N LYS A 222 16.60 5.21 -13.00
CA LYS A 222 16.56 5.28 -11.53
C LYS A 222 15.51 6.27 -11.07
N VAL A 223 14.83 5.95 -9.95
CA VAL A 223 13.80 6.80 -9.33
C VAL A 223 14.16 7.21 -7.90
N ASP A 224 13.45 8.21 -7.37
CA ASP A 224 13.64 8.74 -6.02
C ASP A 224 12.73 8.06 -4.99
N VAL A 225 11.56 7.59 -5.41
CA VAL A 225 10.59 6.87 -4.57
C VAL A 225 9.95 5.73 -5.37
N ILE A 226 9.71 4.59 -4.71
CA ILE A 226 9.00 3.44 -5.28
C ILE A 226 7.74 3.19 -4.49
N THR A 227 6.60 3.13 -5.16
CA THR A 227 5.29 2.86 -4.56
C THR A 227 4.59 1.68 -5.23
N GLY A 228 3.59 1.16 -4.56
CA GLY A 228 2.74 0.09 -5.05
C GLY A 228 2.89 -1.23 -4.29
N PRO A 229 1.79 -2.00 -4.18
CA PRO A 229 1.74 -3.29 -3.51
C PRO A 229 2.41 -4.38 -4.35
N GLY A 230 2.82 -5.47 -3.71
CA GLY A 230 3.37 -6.62 -4.39
C GLY A 230 3.45 -7.84 -3.49
N ASN A 231 3.90 -8.95 -4.04
CA ASN A 231 4.11 -10.17 -3.28
C ASN A 231 5.31 -10.05 -2.31
N ILE A 232 5.55 -11.10 -1.52
CA ILE A 232 6.64 -11.14 -0.52
C ILE A 232 8.01 -10.75 -1.10
N TYR A 233 8.34 -11.14 -2.34
CA TYR A 233 9.62 -10.81 -2.96
C TYR A 233 9.72 -9.31 -3.28
N VAL A 234 8.63 -8.69 -3.74
CA VAL A 234 8.54 -7.25 -3.98
C VAL A 234 8.67 -6.48 -2.67
N THR A 235 7.94 -6.88 -1.63
CA THR A 235 7.99 -6.25 -0.30
C THR A 235 9.39 -6.34 0.31
N LEU A 236 10.03 -7.50 0.25
CA LEU A 236 11.40 -7.69 0.73
C LEU A 236 12.42 -6.87 -0.09
N ALA A 237 12.24 -6.79 -1.41
CA ALA A 237 13.08 -5.96 -2.27
C ALA A 237 12.94 -4.47 -1.90
N LYS A 238 11.71 -3.97 -1.70
CA LYS A 238 11.46 -2.59 -1.21
C LYS A 238 12.18 -2.35 0.12
N LYS A 239 12.05 -3.28 1.08
CA LYS A 239 12.76 -3.21 2.37
C LYS A 239 14.28 -3.12 2.21
N LYS A 240 14.86 -3.86 1.27
CA LYS A 240 16.31 -3.91 1.04
C LYS A 240 16.87 -2.68 0.31
N VAL A 241 16.05 -2.01 -0.50
CA VAL A 241 16.47 -0.80 -1.22
C VAL A 241 16.15 0.49 -0.47
N TYR A 242 15.31 0.42 0.57
CA TYR A 242 15.02 1.58 1.43
C TYR A 242 16.30 2.20 1.99
N GLY A 243 16.36 3.53 1.95
CA GLY A 243 17.56 4.29 2.29
C GLY A 243 18.44 4.66 1.08
N LYS A 244 18.32 3.91 -0.06
CA LYS A 244 18.86 4.32 -1.37
C LYS A 244 17.81 4.99 -2.22
N VAL A 245 16.57 4.60 -2.02
CA VAL A 245 15.35 5.13 -2.64
C VAL A 245 14.29 5.19 -1.56
N GLY A 246 13.38 6.16 -1.63
CA GLY A 246 12.19 6.19 -0.77
C GLY A 246 11.21 5.07 -1.14
N ILE A 247 10.37 4.68 -0.20
CA ILE A 247 9.25 3.75 -0.46
C ILE A 247 7.99 4.28 0.21
N ASP A 248 6.82 3.82 -0.24
CA ASP A 248 5.54 4.06 0.42
C ASP A 248 5.44 3.32 1.77
N SER A 249 5.26 2.00 1.70
CA SER A 249 5.13 1.11 2.86
C SER A 249 5.63 -0.30 2.52
N LEU A 250 5.71 -1.14 3.54
CA LEU A 250 5.97 -2.58 3.39
C LEU A 250 4.62 -3.30 3.52
N ALA A 251 3.94 -3.51 2.39
CA ALA A 251 2.65 -4.19 2.36
C ALA A 251 2.81 -5.69 2.60
N GLY A 252 2.04 -6.22 3.53
CA GLY A 252 1.76 -7.65 3.70
C GLY A 252 0.51 -8.08 2.94
N PRO A 253 0.00 -9.29 3.19
CA PRO A 253 -1.30 -9.74 2.68
C PRO A 253 -2.44 -8.87 3.24
N SER A 254 -3.44 -8.64 2.40
CA SER A 254 -4.58 -7.78 2.73
C SER A 254 -5.39 -8.26 3.92
N GLU A 255 -6.02 -7.33 4.62
CA GLU A 255 -6.71 -7.53 5.89
C GLU A 255 -7.99 -6.72 5.96
N ILE A 256 -9.09 -7.36 6.36
CA ILE A 256 -10.28 -6.66 6.82
C ILE A 256 -10.60 -7.04 8.27
N LEU A 257 -10.96 -6.04 9.07
CA LEU A 257 -11.57 -6.23 10.37
C LEU A 257 -12.91 -5.50 10.38
N ILE A 258 -13.97 -6.22 10.72
CA ILE A 258 -15.33 -5.68 10.81
C ILE A 258 -15.73 -5.64 12.28
N ILE A 259 -16.13 -4.47 12.78
CA ILE A 259 -16.81 -4.34 14.05
C ILE A 259 -18.32 -4.24 13.78
N ALA A 260 -19.10 -5.17 14.36
CA ALA A 260 -20.54 -5.24 14.11
C ALA A 260 -21.33 -5.34 15.41
N ASP A 261 -22.48 -4.63 15.47
CA ASP A 261 -23.45 -4.73 16.55
C ASP A 261 -24.80 -5.35 16.08
N GLN A 262 -25.87 -5.09 16.81
CA GLN A 262 -27.21 -5.62 16.52
C GLN A 262 -27.82 -5.03 15.23
N SER A 263 -27.34 -3.89 14.74
CA SER A 263 -27.82 -3.21 13.53
C SER A 263 -27.24 -3.80 12.24
N ALA A 264 -26.13 -4.55 12.35
CA ALA A 264 -25.43 -5.13 11.20
C ALA A 264 -26.27 -6.22 10.52
N LYS A 265 -26.26 -6.22 9.19
CA LYS A 265 -26.88 -7.28 8.39
C LYS A 265 -25.88 -8.41 8.14
N LEU A 266 -26.33 -9.63 8.40
CA LEU A 266 -25.53 -10.85 8.26
C LEU A 266 -24.94 -10.97 6.83
N GLU A 267 -25.75 -10.67 5.82
CA GLU A 267 -25.37 -10.79 4.41
C GLU A 267 -24.28 -9.79 4.02
N HIS A 268 -24.29 -8.59 4.60
CA HIS A 268 -23.25 -7.58 4.37
C HIS A 268 -21.91 -8.05 4.96
N VAL A 269 -21.91 -8.42 6.25
CA VAL A 269 -20.69 -8.91 6.93
C VAL A 269 -20.08 -10.10 6.18
N ALA A 270 -20.90 -11.06 5.74
CA ALA A 270 -20.41 -12.21 4.99
C ALA A 270 -19.83 -11.82 3.63
N SER A 271 -20.48 -10.90 2.92
CA SER A 271 -20.03 -10.40 1.61
C SER A 271 -18.70 -9.67 1.72
N ASP A 272 -18.54 -8.79 2.72
CA ASP A 272 -17.35 -7.97 2.90
C ASP A 272 -16.16 -8.83 3.35
N MET A 273 -16.37 -9.82 4.23
CA MET A 273 -15.35 -10.82 4.54
C MET A 273 -14.93 -11.65 3.31
N LEU A 274 -15.84 -11.97 2.40
CA LEU A 274 -15.53 -12.69 1.17
C LEU A 274 -14.82 -11.80 0.16
N ALA A 275 -15.19 -10.53 0.04
CA ALA A 275 -14.51 -9.56 -0.82
C ALA A 275 -13.02 -9.48 -0.49
N GLN A 276 -12.67 -9.42 0.81
CA GLN A 276 -11.27 -9.46 1.21
C GLN A 276 -10.62 -10.82 0.98
N SER A 277 -11.32 -11.90 1.28
CA SER A 277 -10.77 -13.27 1.21
C SER A 277 -10.45 -13.72 -0.20
N GLU A 278 -11.08 -13.14 -1.23
CA GLU A 278 -10.82 -13.51 -2.61
C GLU A 278 -9.50 -12.95 -3.17
N HIS A 279 -8.87 -11.99 -2.47
CA HIS A 279 -7.62 -11.37 -2.93
C HIS A 279 -6.46 -12.37 -2.97
N ASP A 280 -6.22 -13.09 -1.87
CA ASP A 280 -5.10 -14.05 -1.74
C ASP A 280 -5.37 -15.10 -0.66
N PRO A 281 -4.80 -16.31 -0.75
CA PRO A 281 -4.89 -17.33 0.31
C PRO A 281 -4.38 -16.88 1.69
N LEU A 282 -3.50 -15.87 1.73
CA LEU A 282 -3.00 -15.28 2.97
C LEU A 282 -3.81 -14.06 3.44
N ALA A 283 -4.83 -13.62 2.71
CA ALA A 283 -5.71 -12.56 3.17
C ALA A 283 -6.42 -12.96 4.47
N SER A 284 -6.70 -11.99 5.33
CA SER A 284 -7.42 -12.23 6.58
C SER A 284 -8.73 -11.46 6.65
N ALA A 285 -9.78 -12.11 7.15
CA ALA A 285 -11.09 -11.53 7.34
C ALA A 285 -11.57 -11.81 8.77
N ILE A 286 -11.73 -10.73 9.55
CA ILE A 286 -11.98 -10.79 11.00
C ILE A 286 -13.30 -10.10 11.30
N LEU A 287 -14.15 -10.77 12.06
CA LEU A 287 -15.34 -10.17 12.68
C LEU A 287 -15.12 -10.05 14.20
N ILE A 288 -15.26 -8.84 14.73
CA ILE A 288 -15.38 -8.59 16.17
C ILE A 288 -16.79 -8.07 16.43
N THR A 289 -17.58 -8.73 17.27
CA THR A 289 -19.00 -8.39 17.40
C THR A 289 -19.54 -8.54 18.81
N THR A 290 -20.53 -7.70 19.14
CA THR A 290 -21.36 -7.85 20.34
C THR A 290 -22.63 -8.66 20.06
N ASN A 291 -22.86 -9.10 18.80
CA ASN A 291 -24.04 -9.82 18.36
C ASN A 291 -23.79 -11.32 18.26
N THR A 292 -24.14 -12.07 19.33
CA THR A 292 -23.98 -13.53 19.37
C THR A 292 -24.69 -14.23 18.20
N LYS A 293 -25.91 -13.77 17.84
CA LYS A 293 -26.68 -14.41 16.75
C LYS A 293 -26.03 -14.24 15.40
N LEU A 294 -25.37 -13.09 15.18
CA LEU A 294 -24.61 -12.82 13.97
C LEU A 294 -23.39 -13.74 13.91
N ALA A 295 -22.64 -13.83 15.02
CA ALA A 295 -21.45 -14.69 15.11
C ALA A 295 -21.79 -16.16 14.84
N GLU A 296 -22.87 -16.68 15.40
CA GLU A 296 -23.33 -18.08 15.21
C GLU A 296 -23.77 -18.38 13.77
N LYS A 297 -24.41 -17.42 13.08
CA LYS A 297 -24.97 -17.63 11.74
C LYS A 297 -23.98 -17.35 10.61
N LEU A 298 -22.95 -16.56 10.88
CA LEU A 298 -22.00 -16.10 9.86
C LEU A 298 -21.33 -17.24 9.06
N PRO A 299 -20.85 -18.34 9.67
CA PRO A 299 -20.25 -19.42 8.90
C PRO A 299 -21.21 -20.07 7.89
N ALA A 300 -22.50 -20.18 8.23
CA ALA A 300 -23.50 -20.71 7.32
C ALA A 300 -23.79 -19.76 6.16
N GLU A 301 -23.82 -18.46 6.42
CA GLU A 301 -24.05 -17.43 5.40
C GLU A 301 -22.85 -17.32 4.43
N ILE A 302 -21.62 -17.35 4.94
CA ILE A 302 -20.41 -17.38 4.10
C ILE A 302 -20.44 -18.63 3.18
N ASN A 303 -20.75 -19.81 3.74
CA ASN A 303 -20.86 -21.02 2.92
C ASN A 303 -21.97 -20.89 1.84
N ARG A 304 -23.08 -20.22 2.13
CA ARG A 304 -24.15 -19.95 1.18
C ARG A 304 -23.67 -19.06 0.02
N GLN A 305 -22.94 -17.97 0.35
CA GLN A 305 -22.43 -17.04 -0.67
C GLN A 305 -21.28 -17.62 -1.49
N LEU A 306 -20.54 -18.59 -0.96
CA LEU A 306 -19.49 -19.31 -1.68
C LEU A 306 -20.00 -20.30 -2.73
N ILE A 307 -21.32 -20.61 -2.75
CA ILE A 307 -21.88 -21.49 -3.78
C ILE A 307 -21.65 -20.88 -5.17
N ASN A 308 -20.93 -21.62 -6.03
CA ASN A 308 -20.53 -21.18 -7.38
C ASN A 308 -19.63 -19.93 -7.44
N HIS A 309 -18.93 -19.60 -6.34
CA HIS A 309 -18.03 -18.46 -6.33
C HIS A 309 -16.82 -18.72 -7.26
N PRO A 310 -16.48 -17.80 -8.19
CA PRO A 310 -15.40 -18.01 -9.17
C PRO A 310 -14.03 -18.28 -8.53
N ARG A 311 -13.78 -17.70 -7.34
CA ARG A 311 -12.52 -17.83 -6.59
C ARG A 311 -12.68 -18.68 -5.33
N LEU A 312 -13.60 -19.66 -5.34
CA LEU A 312 -13.97 -20.52 -4.19
C LEU A 312 -12.76 -21.03 -3.41
N LYS A 313 -11.76 -21.63 -4.09
CA LYS A 313 -10.58 -22.21 -3.42
C LYS A 313 -9.79 -21.18 -2.64
N ILE A 314 -9.59 -19.99 -3.20
CA ILE A 314 -8.84 -18.90 -2.57
C ILE A 314 -9.57 -18.43 -1.32
N CYS A 315 -10.88 -18.15 -1.43
CA CYS A 315 -11.70 -17.73 -0.29
C CYS A 315 -11.73 -18.78 0.82
N GLN A 316 -11.89 -20.06 0.46
CA GLN A 316 -11.89 -21.16 1.44
C GLN A 316 -10.55 -21.26 2.17
N GLU A 317 -9.44 -21.19 1.47
CA GLU A 317 -8.09 -21.24 2.06
C GLU A 317 -7.83 -20.04 2.98
N SER A 318 -8.15 -18.84 2.52
CA SER A 318 -8.02 -17.60 3.29
C SER A 318 -8.85 -17.67 4.60
N ILE A 319 -10.14 -17.90 4.50
CA ILE A 319 -11.03 -17.89 5.68
C ILE A 319 -10.72 -19.05 6.64
N SER A 320 -10.40 -20.26 6.12
CA SER A 320 -10.11 -21.41 7.00
C SER A 320 -8.83 -21.20 7.80
N ASN A 321 -7.83 -20.54 7.24
CA ASN A 321 -6.54 -20.32 7.88
C ASN A 321 -6.50 -19.02 8.70
N TRP A 322 -7.09 -17.94 8.19
CA TRP A 322 -6.93 -16.57 8.66
C TRP A 322 -8.23 -15.83 8.96
N GLY A 323 -9.38 -16.52 8.84
CA GLY A 323 -10.67 -16.03 9.30
C GLY A 323 -10.80 -16.16 10.82
N LEU A 324 -11.39 -15.13 11.48
CA LEU A 324 -11.60 -15.12 12.92
C LEU A 324 -12.93 -14.44 13.27
N ILE A 325 -13.68 -15.03 14.19
CA ILE A 325 -14.83 -14.43 14.84
C ILE A 325 -14.49 -14.20 16.31
N VAL A 326 -14.66 -12.98 16.79
CA VAL A 326 -14.47 -12.62 18.20
C VAL A 326 -15.78 -12.09 18.76
N LEU A 327 -16.22 -12.68 19.88
CA LEU A 327 -17.39 -12.21 20.61
C LEU A 327 -16.95 -11.37 21.80
N CYS A 328 -17.48 -10.15 21.90
CA CYS A 328 -17.20 -9.18 22.96
C CYS A 328 -18.48 -8.79 23.69
N ASP A 329 -18.35 -8.31 24.90
CA ASP A 329 -19.48 -7.83 25.71
C ASP A 329 -19.95 -6.43 25.29
N ASP A 330 -19.03 -5.58 24.79
CA ASP A 330 -19.28 -4.19 24.44
C ASP A 330 -18.42 -3.69 23.26
N LEU A 331 -18.82 -2.56 22.67
CA LEU A 331 -18.13 -1.95 21.55
C LEU A 331 -16.77 -1.31 21.92
N GLU A 332 -16.58 -0.93 23.18
CA GLU A 332 -15.29 -0.38 23.66
C GLU A 332 -14.23 -1.47 23.61
N THR A 333 -14.54 -2.67 24.09
CA THR A 333 -13.67 -3.84 23.97
C THR A 333 -13.39 -4.20 22.51
N CYS A 334 -14.40 -4.11 21.62
CA CYS A 334 -14.21 -4.31 20.19
C CYS A 334 -13.19 -3.30 19.61
N ALA A 335 -13.31 -2.03 19.96
CA ALA A 335 -12.39 -0.97 19.52
C ALA A 335 -10.96 -1.19 20.02
N GLN A 336 -10.79 -1.59 21.29
CA GLN A 336 -9.47 -1.89 21.88
C GLN A 336 -8.78 -3.07 21.18
N LEU A 337 -9.52 -4.13 20.85
CA LEU A 337 -8.98 -5.26 20.10
C LEU A 337 -8.63 -4.88 18.66
N SER A 338 -9.45 -4.04 18.00
CA SER A 338 -9.15 -3.47 16.70
C SER A 338 -7.86 -2.64 16.73
N ASP A 339 -7.72 -1.74 17.69
CA ASP A 339 -6.49 -0.94 17.88
C ASP A 339 -5.26 -1.82 18.17
N THR A 340 -5.46 -2.93 18.87
CA THR A 340 -4.40 -3.93 19.10
C THR A 340 -3.99 -4.64 17.82
N PHE A 341 -4.89 -4.93 16.91
CA PHE A 341 -4.61 -5.53 15.62
C PHE A 341 -4.05 -4.50 14.62
N ALA A 342 -4.57 -3.27 14.65
CA ALA A 342 -4.27 -2.17 13.72
C ALA A 342 -4.48 -2.57 12.25
N PRO A 343 -5.74 -2.84 11.85
CA PRO A 343 -6.09 -3.42 10.56
C PRO A 343 -5.76 -2.49 9.39
N GLU A 344 -5.56 -3.09 8.22
CA GLU A 344 -5.55 -2.37 6.94
C GLU A 344 -6.90 -1.70 6.67
N HIS A 345 -7.96 -2.50 6.61
CA HIS A 345 -9.34 -2.04 6.44
C HIS A 345 -10.13 -2.30 7.71
N LEU A 346 -10.76 -1.26 8.26
CA LEU A 346 -11.68 -1.36 9.38
C LEU A 346 -13.07 -0.96 8.93
N GLU A 347 -14.04 -1.89 8.98
CA GLU A 347 -15.45 -1.58 8.77
C GLU A 347 -16.20 -1.47 10.08
N LEU A 348 -17.01 -0.42 10.23
CA LEU A 348 -17.87 -0.17 11.38
C LEU A 348 -19.34 -0.35 10.99
N LEU A 349 -19.85 -1.58 11.13
CA LEU A 349 -21.25 -1.93 10.88
C LEU A 349 -22.03 -1.89 12.19
N VAL A 350 -22.13 -0.71 12.78
CA VAL A 350 -22.76 -0.44 14.07
C VAL A 350 -23.78 0.69 13.95
N GLU A 351 -24.64 0.85 14.95
CA GLU A 351 -25.70 1.89 14.96
C GLU A 351 -25.12 3.31 14.84
N ASP A 352 -24.03 3.62 15.55
CA ASP A 352 -23.34 4.92 15.46
C ASP A 352 -21.86 4.76 15.13
N PRO A 353 -21.52 4.56 13.83
CA PRO A 353 -20.15 4.32 13.40
C PRO A 353 -19.27 5.56 13.56
N LYS A 354 -19.82 6.77 13.51
CA LYS A 354 -19.05 8.01 13.70
C LYS A 354 -18.56 8.12 15.13
N LYS A 355 -19.42 7.88 16.10
CA LYS A 355 -19.05 7.91 17.52
C LYS A 355 -18.00 6.83 17.82
N LEU A 356 -18.17 5.61 17.32
CA LEU A 356 -17.20 4.53 17.53
C LEU A 356 -15.85 4.86 16.90
N SER A 357 -15.84 5.48 15.72
CA SER A 357 -14.61 5.86 15.03
C SER A 357 -13.71 6.84 15.82
N GLU A 358 -14.29 7.65 16.72
CA GLU A 358 -13.55 8.58 17.58
C GLU A 358 -12.66 7.87 18.62
N SER A 359 -12.98 6.61 18.94
CA SER A 359 -12.19 5.78 19.86
C SER A 359 -11.16 4.88 19.16
N ILE A 360 -11.10 4.90 17.83
CA ILE A 360 -10.16 4.13 17.02
C ILE A 360 -8.95 4.98 16.67
N ASN A 361 -7.75 4.49 17.02
CA ASN A 361 -6.50 5.19 16.74
C ASN A 361 -5.68 4.54 15.63
N ASN A 362 -5.82 3.23 15.43
CA ASN A 362 -4.95 2.44 14.58
C ASN A 362 -5.74 1.68 13.51
N ALA A 363 -5.91 2.30 12.33
CA ALA A 363 -6.45 1.64 11.14
C ALA A 363 -5.86 2.30 9.89
N GLY A 364 -5.67 1.53 8.83
CA GLY A 364 -5.25 2.06 7.53
C GLY A 364 -6.34 2.91 6.89
N ALA A 365 -7.58 2.39 6.89
CA ALA A 365 -8.80 3.11 6.49
C ALA A 365 -9.98 2.67 7.35
N ILE A 366 -10.91 3.59 7.62
CA ILE A 366 -12.14 3.32 8.38
C ILE A 366 -13.35 3.54 7.46
N PHE A 367 -14.15 2.48 7.29
CA PHE A 367 -15.37 2.46 6.50
C PHE A 367 -16.58 2.50 7.43
N MET A 368 -17.42 3.52 7.30
CA MET A 368 -18.44 3.83 8.29
C MET A 368 -19.85 3.54 7.76
N GLY A 369 -20.50 2.55 8.36
CA GLY A 369 -21.89 2.19 8.11
C GLY A 369 -22.13 1.34 6.87
N PRO A 370 -23.39 0.91 6.65
CA PRO A 370 -23.76 -0.15 5.72
C PRO A 370 -23.61 0.24 4.23
N TRP A 371 -23.33 1.49 3.91
CA TRP A 371 -23.18 2.02 2.56
C TRP A 371 -21.74 2.32 2.18
N SER A 372 -20.80 1.90 3.03
CA SER A 372 -19.37 2.12 2.84
C SER A 372 -18.60 0.80 2.93
N PRO A 373 -18.88 -0.21 2.08
CA PRO A 373 -18.07 -1.42 2.05
C PRO A 373 -16.66 -1.10 1.52
N GLU A 374 -15.69 -1.96 1.84
CA GLU A 374 -14.28 -1.87 1.40
C GLU A 374 -14.15 -1.59 -0.10
N ALA A 375 -14.93 -2.28 -0.93
CA ALA A 375 -14.89 -2.12 -2.39
C ALA A 375 -15.14 -0.66 -2.87
N ILE A 376 -15.88 0.17 -2.11
CA ILE A 376 -15.98 1.60 -2.44
C ILE A 376 -14.64 2.30 -2.28
N GLY A 377 -13.87 1.98 -1.25
CA GLY A 377 -12.53 2.50 -1.03
C GLY A 377 -11.57 2.08 -2.12
N ASP A 378 -11.63 0.83 -2.53
CA ASP A 378 -10.76 0.26 -3.54
C ASP A 378 -10.88 0.94 -4.91
N TYR A 379 -12.08 1.40 -5.26
CA TYR A 379 -12.34 1.90 -6.62
C TYR A 379 -12.73 3.38 -6.69
N LEU A 380 -13.65 3.84 -5.85
CA LEU A 380 -14.33 5.12 -6.05
C LEU A 380 -14.34 6.06 -4.84
N GLY A 381 -13.91 5.61 -3.68
CA GLY A 381 -13.96 6.40 -2.43
C GLY A 381 -13.25 7.74 -2.54
N GLY A 382 -12.11 7.75 -3.17
CA GLY A 382 -11.22 8.91 -3.31
C GLY A 382 -9.96 8.81 -2.45
N PRO A 383 -10.02 8.48 -1.15
CA PRO A 383 -8.86 8.08 -0.37
C PRO A 383 -8.11 6.90 -1.00
N ASN A 384 -6.82 6.78 -0.71
CA ASN A 384 -5.98 5.76 -1.32
C ASN A 384 -6.21 4.38 -0.71
N HIS A 385 -6.20 3.34 -1.57
CA HIS A 385 -6.30 1.95 -1.15
C HIS A 385 -4.95 1.27 -0.91
N THR A 386 -3.83 1.97 -1.16
CA THR A 386 -2.50 1.47 -0.77
C THR A 386 -2.30 1.80 0.70
N LEU A 387 -2.60 0.85 1.55
CA LEU A 387 -2.74 1.00 2.98
C LEU A 387 -1.63 0.26 3.75
N PRO A 388 -1.34 0.65 4.99
CA PRO A 388 -0.46 -0.10 5.86
C PRO A 388 -1.13 -1.41 6.31
N THR A 389 -0.39 -2.53 6.29
CA THR A 389 -0.85 -3.86 6.68
C THR A 389 -0.05 -4.42 7.85
N SER A 390 -0.42 -5.58 8.37
CA SER A 390 0.36 -6.31 9.39
C SER A 390 0.69 -5.46 10.62
N GLY A 391 -0.31 -4.68 11.09
CA GLY A 391 -0.21 -3.85 12.27
C GLY A 391 0.60 -2.56 12.09
N THR A 392 1.06 -2.23 10.89
CA THR A 392 1.86 -1.01 10.63
C THR A 392 1.02 0.26 10.63
N ALA A 393 -0.32 0.17 10.63
CA ALA A 393 -1.21 1.31 10.81
C ALA A 393 -1.01 2.08 12.13
N ARG A 394 -0.22 1.53 13.07
CA ARG A 394 0.20 2.22 14.32
C ARG A 394 1.13 3.40 14.07
N PHE A 395 1.83 3.43 12.93
CA PHE A 395 2.85 4.46 12.63
C PHE A 395 2.91 4.85 11.15
N ALA A 396 2.15 4.18 10.29
CA ALA A 396 2.06 4.48 8.87
C ALA A 396 0.62 4.80 8.47
N GLY A 397 0.44 5.61 7.45
CA GLY A 397 -0.87 5.93 6.86
C GLY A 397 -0.98 5.41 5.42
N ALA A 398 -2.15 5.67 4.82
CA ALA A 398 -2.37 5.42 3.40
C ALA A 398 -1.39 6.20 2.52
N LEU A 399 -1.11 5.68 1.34
CA LEU A 399 -0.35 6.41 0.33
C LEU A 399 -1.03 7.75 0.03
N GLY A 400 -0.25 8.82 0.06
CA GLY A 400 -0.74 10.18 -0.15
C GLY A 400 0.23 11.03 -0.96
N VAL A 401 -0.13 12.28 -1.16
CA VAL A 401 0.69 13.26 -1.89
C VAL A 401 2.04 13.47 -1.23
N GLU A 402 2.09 13.47 0.11
CA GLU A 402 3.33 13.67 0.87
C GLU A 402 4.39 12.57 0.62
N THR A 403 3.97 11.35 0.25
CA THR A 403 4.89 10.26 -0.13
C THR A 403 5.81 10.65 -1.30
N PHE A 404 5.31 11.51 -2.19
CA PHE A 404 6.02 12.00 -3.38
C PHE A 404 6.65 13.37 -3.19
N MET A 405 6.69 13.86 -1.96
CA MET A 405 7.23 15.18 -1.64
C MET A 405 8.34 15.10 -0.57
N LYS A 406 9.22 16.06 -0.62
CA LYS A 406 10.25 16.29 0.40
C LYS A 406 10.16 17.71 0.91
N ASN A 407 10.53 17.92 2.16
CA ASN A 407 10.59 19.26 2.73
C ASN A 407 12.02 19.67 3.03
N THR A 408 12.27 20.98 2.91
CA THR A 408 13.56 21.61 3.20
C THR A 408 13.33 22.71 4.21
N SER A 409 14.11 22.70 5.30
CA SER A 409 14.12 23.79 6.26
C SER A 409 14.83 25.00 5.65
N LEU A 410 14.23 26.18 5.80
CA LEU A 410 14.80 27.45 5.40
C LEU A 410 15.13 28.22 6.67
N ILE A 411 16.39 28.67 6.76
CA ILE A 411 16.91 29.40 7.93
C ILE A 411 17.62 30.65 7.39
N ASP A 412 17.08 31.81 7.68
CA ASP A 412 17.63 33.10 7.31
C ASP A 412 17.65 34.01 8.56
N PHE A 413 18.86 34.37 9.01
CA PHE A 413 19.06 35.20 10.19
C PHE A 413 19.49 36.60 9.76
N SER A 414 18.77 37.61 10.21
CA SER A 414 19.22 38.99 10.14
C SER A 414 20.50 39.17 11.00
N LYS A 415 21.23 40.25 10.78
CA LYS A 415 22.37 40.61 11.62
C LYS A 415 21.97 40.84 13.08
N GLU A 416 20.79 41.40 13.29
CA GLU A 416 20.23 41.67 14.60
C GLU A 416 19.92 40.35 15.35
N ALA A 417 19.21 39.42 14.69
CA ALA A 417 18.90 38.11 15.24
C ALA A 417 20.20 37.29 15.50
N PHE A 418 21.19 37.38 14.60
CA PHE A 418 22.50 36.75 14.81
C PHE A 418 23.18 37.30 16.05
N ASN A 419 23.26 38.64 16.23
CA ASN A 419 23.92 39.26 17.37
C ASN A 419 23.30 38.92 18.70
N GLU A 420 21.98 38.78 18.76
CA GLU A 420 21.28 38.39 19.96
C GLU A 420 21.58 36.93 20.37
N ASN A 421 21.70 36.03 19.39
CA ASN A 421 21.78 34.60 19.63
C ASN A 421 23.21 34.03 19.63
N LYS A 422 24.21 34.74 19.10
CA LYS A 422 25.58 34.23 18.88
C LYS A 422 26.23 33.63 20.12
N ASN A 423 26.08 34.26 21.31
CA ASN A 423 26.68 33.78 22.52
C ASN A 423 26.11 32.44 23.00
N ALA A 424 24.80 32.23 22.85
CA ALA A 424 24.15 30.99 23.19
C ALA A 424 24.63 29.84 22.24
N VAL A 425 24.77 30.10 20.95
CA VAL A 425 25.28 29.10 20.00
C VAL A 425 26.72 28.73 20.33
N VAL A 426 27.60 29.71 20.70
CA VAL A 426 28.98 29.44 21.07
C VAL A 426 29.05 28.59 22.33
N GLN A 427 28.22 28.87 23.35
CA GLN A 427 28.17 28.09 24.58
C GLN A 427 27.71 26.65 24.33
N LEU A 428 26.66 26.46 23.53
CA LEU A 428 26.17 25.13 23.17
C LEU A 428 27.22 24.33 22.40
N ALA A 429 27.83 24.93 21.39
CA ALA A 429 28.88 24.28 20.59
C ALA A 429 30.08 23.86 21.43
N ASN A 430 30.51 24.72 22.39
CA ASN A 430 31.60 24.40 23.31
C ASN A 430 31.22 23.25 24.28
N SER A 431 29.98 23.22 24.77
CA SER A 431 29.51 22.14 25.65
C SER A 431 29.49 20.78 24.97
N GLU A 432 29.33 20.76 23.66
CA GLU A 432 29.41 19.55 22.82
C GLU A 432 30.83 19.22 22.33
N GLY A 433 31.84 20.07 22.67
CA GLY A 433 33.20 19.94 22.18
C GLY A 433 33.41 20.29 20.72
N LEU A 434 32.43 20.97 20.07
CA LEU A 434 32.44 21.33 18.66
C LEU A 434 33.07 22.70 18.45
N HIS A 435 34.39 22.81 18.62
CA HIS A 435 35.13 24.08 18.57
C HIS A 435 34.98 24.81 17.24
N SER A 436 34.96 24.12 16.11
CA SER A 436 34.77 24.74 14.79
C SER A 436 33.38 25.34 14.61
N HIS A 437 32.34 24.77 15.23
CA HIS A 437 31.00 25.38 15.24
C HIS A 437 31.02 26.70 16.03
N ALA A 438 31.63 26.73 17.23
CA ALA A 438 31.79 27.96 18.01
C ALA A 438 32.58 29.01 17.25
N GLU A 439 33.67 28.64 16.58
CA GLU A 439 34.50 29.55 15.81
C GLU A 439 33.78 30.11 14.57
N SER A 440 32.92 29.29 13.93
CA SER A 440 32.13 29.77 12.79
C SER A 440 31.21 30.94 13.16
N ILE A 441 30.76 30.98 14.42
CA ILE A 441 29.99 32.12 14.95
C ILE A 441 30.89 33.30 15.31
N ARG A 442 32.01 33.07 16.00
CA ARG A 442 32.92 34.13 16.44
C ARG A 442 33.52 34.94 15.27
N ILE A 443 33.87 34.26 14.20
CA ILE A 443 34.46 34.93 13.01
C ILE A 443 33.48 35.86 12.33
N ARG A 444 32.16 35.60 12.43
CA ARG A 444 31.09 36.49 11.92
C ARG A 444 30.80 37.69 12.80
N ASP A 445 31.26 37.65 14.07
CA ASP A 445 31.17 38.77 15.00
C ASP A 445 32.30 39.77 14.87
N SER A 446 33.42 39.41 14.20
CA SER A 446 34.54 40.30 13.99
C SER A 446 34.12 41.47 13.07
N LYS A 447 34.51 42.71 13.43
CA LYS A 447 34.12 43.96 12.77
C LYS A 447 34.67 44.14 11.32
N SER A 448 34.92 43.05 10.61
CA SER A 448 35.61 43.02 9.34
C SER A 448 34.69 42.62 8.18
N PHE A 449 33.53 43.24 8.09
CA PHE A 449 32.72 43.27 6.86
C PHE A 449 31.96 44.59 6.75
#